data_fe2f8a54e725135de3fc79463e4a56c4
#
_entry.id   fe2f8a54e725135de3fc79463e4a56c4
#
_cell.length_a   1.000
_cell.length_b   1.000
_cell.length_c   1.000
_cell.angle_alpha   90.00
_cell.angle_beta   90.00
_cell.angle_gamma   90.00
#
_symmetry.space_group_name_H-M   'P 1'
#
loop_
_entity.id
_entity.type
_entity.pdbx_description
1 polymer ?
#
loop_
_entity_poly.entity_id
_entity_poly.type
_entity_poly.pdbx_seq_one_letter_code
_entity_poly.pdbx_strand_id
1 'polypeptide(L)'
;GRRHLLEALKAFSVRMDVPVTAAMASTTQDTIIDSCTWRWHELPPALPKMADDEPATLMKLAVAGLRKRLTTKEFGYTPPASENRVYVERLKYEMNTLTRLGFCGYFLMVRDLMNHSRETGIPVGPGRGSSAGSLVAWCIGITNVDPIRHGLLFERFINPERLDLPDADLDFSQARRHEVIEYLNERYGEDYVAGIPNFTYLGAASALRDTARIYGVESADMAVSKELKNVEDDSLPLEELREQLASLDKYATKYPDAFNAACKLQSLMRGFGRHAAGMIVAGVPLTERTPVERRGDARCIAFDKRYCEA
;
A
#
# COMPACT_ATOMS: atom_id res chain seq x y z
N GLY A 1 26.79 21.04 -14.28
CA GLY A 1 28.04 20.79 -13.56
C GLY A 1 28.76 22.08 -13.19
N ARG A 2 29.97 22.03 -12.57
CA ARG A 2 30.80 23.18 -12.13
C ARG A 2 30.93 24.26 -13.19
N ARG A 3 31.07 23.92 -14.48
CA ARG A 3 31.22 24.85 -15.61
C ARG A 3 30.00 25.75 -15.81
N HIS A 4 28.80 25.17 -15.78
CA HIS A 4 27.54 25.91 -15.90
C HIS A 4 27.27 26.79 -14.69
N LEU A 5 27.61 26.32 -13.48
CA LEU A 5 27.50 27.13 -12.27
C LEU A 5 28.43 28.37 -12.34
N LEU A 6 29.65 28.18 -12.77
CA LEU A 6 30.63 29.26 -12.93
C LEU A 6 30.19 30.30 -13.99
N GLU A 7 29.62 29.86 -15.10
CA GLU A 7 29.04 30.73 -16.13
C GLU A 7 27.84 31.52 -15.60
N ALA A 8 26.93 30.84 -14.88
CA ALA A 8 25.77 31.50 -14.23
C ALA A 8 26.21 32.52 -13.17
N LEU A 9 27.19 32.19 -12.35
CA LEU A 9 27.74 33.08 -11.33
C LEU A 9 28.49 34.29 -11.93
N LYS A 10 29.20 34.10 -13.04
CA LYS A 10 29.81 35.23 -13.78
C LYS A 10 28.77 36.17 -14.37
N ALA A 11 27.70 35.61 -14.96
CA ALA A 11 26.60 36.41 -15.47
C ALA A 11 25.87 37.17 -14.36
N PHE A 12 25.70 36.58 -13.17
CA PHE A 12 25.16 37.21 -11.97
C PHE A 12 26.10 38.32 -11.46
N SER A 13 27.42 38.07 -11.39
CA SER A 13 28.44 39.02 -10.98
C SER A 13 28.41 40.30 -11.84
N VAL A 14 28.31 40.16 -13.14
CA VAL A 14 28.19 41.30 -14.07
C VAL A 14 26.89 42.08 -13.83
N ARG A 15 25.80 41.42 -13.52
CA ARG A 15 24.51 42.05 -13.27
C ARG A 15 24.45 42.79 -11.95
N MET A 16 25.13 42.28 -10.94
CA MET A 16 25.06 42.76 -9.55
C MET A 16 26.28 43.57 -9.13
N ASP A 17 27.25 43.76 -10.03
CA ASP A 17 28.55 44.42 -9.76
C ASP A 17 29.31 43.83 -8.56
N VAL A 18 29.24 42.50 -8.41
CA VAL A 18 29.90 41.76 -7.33
C VAL A 18 30.97 40.83 -7.94
N PRO A 19 32.25 40.97 -7.54
CA PRO A 19 33.28 40.08 -8.05
C PRO A 19 33.08 38.65 -7.57
N VAL A 20 32.94 37.72 -8.50
CA VAL A 20 32.84 36.28 -8.20
C VAL A 20 34.06 35.56 -8.73
N THR A 21 34.79 34.91 -7.85
CA THR A 21 35.96 34.11 -8.21
C THR A 21 35.62 32.62 -8.33
N ALA A 22 36.38 31.88 -9.12
CA ALA A 22 36.24 30.44 -9.21
C ALA A 22 36.47 29.72 -7.86
N ALA A 23 37.33 30.33 -7.00
CA ALA A 23 37.57 29.83 -5.64
C ALA A 23 36.34 29.95 -4.75
N MET A 24 35.60 31.07 -4.82
CA MET A 24 34.35 31.23 -4.03
C MET A 24 33.31 30.20 -4.41
N ALA A 25 33.11 29.95 -5.71
CA ALA A 25 32.17 28.94 -6.17
C ALA A 25 32.57 27.51 -5.72
N SER A 26 33.88 27.19 -5.80
CA SER A 26 34.43 25.90 -5.39
C SER A 26 34.25 25.69 -3.87
N THR A 27 34.71 26.68 -3.08
CA THR A 27 34.65 26.60 -1.60
C THR A 27 33.23 26.43 -1.10
N THR A 28 32.25 27.14 -1.63
CA THR A 28 30.86 27.03 -1.22
C THR A 28 30.30 25.65 -1.57
N GLN A 29 30.56 25.14 -2.77
CA GLN A 29 30.11 23.84 -3.20
C GLN A 29 30.72 22.71 -2.38
N ASP A 30 32.02 22.76 -2.12
CA ASP A 30 32.72 21.76 -1.31
C ASP A 30 32.23 21.81 0.14
N THR A 31 32.01 22.98 0.71
CA THR A 31 31.40 23.13 2.06
C THR A 31 30.00 22.52 2.14
N ILE A 32 29.15 22.71 1.12
CA ILE A 32 27.81 22.10 1.08
C ILE A 32 27.94 20.57 0.99
N ILE A 33 28.80 20.06 0.12
CA ILE A 33 29.01 18.61 -0.03
C ILE A 33 29.51 18.01 1.28
N ASP A 34 30.49 18.64 1.92
CA ASP A 34 31.07 18.15 3.20
C ASP A 34 30.07 18.23 4.35
N SER A 35 29.12 19.17 4.30
CA SER A 35 28.03 19.26 5.30
C SER A 35 26.93 18.21 5.10
N CYS A 36 26.83 17.63 3.92
CA CYS A 36 25.88 16.57 3.61
C CYS A 36 26.35 15.21 4.16
N THR A 37 26.21 15.02 5.46
CA THR A 37 26.65 13.79 6.15
C THR A 37 25.57 12.73 6.25
N TRP A 38 24.33 13.04 5.84
CA TRP A 38 23.23 12.09 5.89
C TRP A 38 23.47 10.89 5.00
N ARG A 39 23.21 9.70 5.53
CA ARG A 39 23.25 8.44 4.77
C ARG A 39 21.93 7.76 4.90
N TRP A 40 21.49 7.11 3.81
CA TRP A 40 20.32 6.26 3.84
C TRP A 40 20.52 5.12 4.86
N HIS A 41 19.53 4.87 5.68
CA HIS A 41 19.44 3.70 6.54
C HIS A 41 17.98 3.27 6.61
N GLU A 42 17.76 1.97 6.62
CA GLU A 42 16.44 1.42 6.81
C GLU A 42 15.98 1.65 8.24
N LEU A 43 14.75 2.13 8.38
CA LEU A 43 14.12 2.31 9.67
C LEU A 43 13.27 1.08 9.99
N PRO A 44 13.34 0.53 11.21
CA PRO A 44 12.49 -0.59 11.57
C PRO A 44 11.01 -0.18 11.51
N PRO A 45 10.09 -1.13 11.26
CA PRO A 45 8.67 -0.89 11.35
C PRO A 45 8.30 -0.29 12.72
N ALA A 46 7.47 0.73 12.73
CA ALA A 46 7.00 1.39 13.94
C ALA A 46 5.51 1.17 14.09
N LEU A 47 5.13 0.07 14.72
CA LEU A 47 3.75 -0.24 15.05
C LEU A 47 3.33 0.44 16.37
N PRO A 48 2.04 0.80 16.54
CA PRO A 48 1.54 1.26 17.84
C PRO A 48 1.76 0.22 18.93
N LYS A 49 2.19 0.67 20.11
CA LYS A 49 2.33 -0.20 21.28
C LYS A 49 0.93 -0.52 21.82
N MET A 50 0.56 -1.80 21.79
CA MET A 50 -0.77 -2.25 22.18
C MET A 50 -0.85 -2.78 23.62
N ALA A 51 0.28 -3.20 24.21
CA ALA A 51 0.40 -3.66 25.58
C ALA A 51 1.85 -3.52 26.07
N ASP A 52 2.06 -3.62 27.39
CA ASP A 52 3.43 -3.62 27.94
C ASP A 52 4.22 -4.87 27.53
N ASP A 53 3.55 -6.02 27.57
CA ASP A 53 4.04 -7.30 27.05
C ASP A 53 3.05 -7.82 26.00
N GLU A 54 3.30 -7.48 24.74
CA GLU A 54 2.43 -7.85 23.62
C GLU A 54 2.43 -9.37 23.38
N PRO A 55 3.56 -10.08 23.38
CA PRO A 55 3.58 -11.53 23.27
C PRO A 55 2.76 -12.24 24.34
N ALA A 56 2.94 -11.89 25.61
CA ALA A 56 2.17 -12.50 26.69
C ALA A 56 0.69 -12.18 26.61
N THR A 57 0.34 -10.94 26.24
CA THR A 57 -1.06 -10.52 26.06
C THR A 57 -1.71 -11.27 24.91
N LEU A 58 -1.05 -11.36 23.74
CA LEU A 58 -1.55 -12.09 22.60
C LEU A 58 -1.71 -13.59 22.90
N MET A 59 -0.73 -14.20 23.54
CA MET A 59 -0.78 -15.62 23.95
C MET A 59 -1.98 -15.88 24.87
N LYS A 60 -2.20 -15.04 25.89
CA LYS A 60 -3.33 -15.15 26.81
C LYS A 60 -4.67 -15.11 26.06
N LEU A 61 -4.82 -14.16 25.14
CA LEU A 61 -6.03 -14.01 24.33
C LEU A 61 -6.22 -15.18 23.38
N ALA A 62 -5.16 -15.64 22.72
CA ALA A 62 -5.22 -16.75 21.78
C ALA A 62 -5.55 -18.08 22.48
N VAL A 63 -4.98 -18.36 23.65
CA VAL A 63 -5.31 -19.56 24.46
C VAL A 63 -6.75 -19.51 24.94
N ALA A 64 -7.23 -18.37 25.44
CA ALA A 64 -8.61 -18.20 25.87
C ALA A 64 -9.58 -18.39 24.68
N GLY A 65 -9.25 -17.80 23.54
CA GLY A 65 -10.02 -17.93 22.31
C GLY A 65 -10.04 -19.36 21.78
N LEU A 66 -8.89 -20.04 21.73
CA LEU A 66 -8.82 -21.44 21.33
C LEU A 66 -9.71 -22.32 22.22
N ARG A 67 -9.60 -22.15 23.55
CA ARG A 67 -10.47 -22.90 24.49
C ARG A 67 -11.96 -22.68 24.16
N LYS A 68 -12.37 -21.42 23.94
CA LYS A 68 -13.74 -21.08 23.56
C LYS A 68 -14.15 -21.79 22.27
N ARG A 69 -13.33 -21.71 21.21
CA ARG A 69 -13.57 -22.32 19.89
C ARG A 69 -13.67 -23.85 19.95
N LEU A 70 -12.89 -24.49 20.83
CA LEU A 70 -12.90 -25.95 21.01
C LEU A 70 -14.08 -26.46 21.89
N THR A 71 -14.75 -25.57 22.61
CA THR A 71 -15.82 -26.00 23.58
C THR A 71 -17.20 -25.49 23.22
N THR A 72 -17.31 -24.47 22.34
CA THR A 72 -18.61 -23.85 22.01
C THR A 72 -18.93 -23.98 20.53
N LYS A 73 -20.23 -24.09 20.21
CA LYS A 73 -20.73 -24.04 18.82
C LYS A 73 -21.06 -22.62 18.35
N GLU A 74 -20.52 -21.60 18.99
CA GLU A 74 -20.86 -20.20 18.71
C GLU A 74 -20.66 -19.82 17.23
N PHE A 75 -19.77 -20.52 16.55
CA PHE A 75 -19.45 -20.29 15.12
C PHE A 75 -19.96 -21.43 14.21
N GLY A 76 -20.99 -22.17 14.68
CA GLY A 76 -21.62 -23.25 13.90
C GLY A 76 -20.84 -24.56 13.84
N TYR A 77 -19.62 -24.59 14.36
CA TYR A 77 -18.75 -25.77 14.33
C TYR A 77 -17.87 -25.82 15.58
N THR A 78 -17.64 -27.02 16.11
CA THR A 78 -16.67 -27.30 17.16
C THR A 78 -15.76 -28.42 16.65
N PRO A 79 -14.42 -28.23 16.62
CA PRO A 79 -13.49 -29.27 16.22
C PRO A 79 -13.65 -30.54 17.09
N PRO A 80 -13.43 -31.74 16.51
CA PRO A 80 -13.41 -32.97 17.28
C PRO A 80 -12.33 -32.96 18.36
N ALA A 81 -12.61 -33.47 19.55
CA ALA A 81 -11.66 -33.51 20.66
C ALA A 81 -10.36 -34.26 20.32
N SER A 82 -10.42 -35.23 19.39
CA SER A 82 -9.26 -35.95 18.87
C SER A 82 -8.25 -35.06 18.15
N GLU A 83 -8.69 -33.91 17.63
CA GLU A 83 -7.86 -32.96 16.90
C GLU A 83 -7.24 -31.87 17.79
N ASN A 84 -7.63 -31.78 19.06
CA ASN A 84 -7.17 -30.73 19.97
C ASN A 84 -5.63 -30.56 20.00
N ARG A 85 -4.90 -31.66 19.87
CA ARG A 85 -3.44 -31.63 19.83
C ARG A 85 -2.91 -30.85 18.62
N VAL A 86 -3.50 -31.03 17.45
CA VAL A 86 -3.13 -30.33 16.22
C VAL A 86 -3.31 -28.81 16.37
N TYR A 87 -4.44 -28.39 16.97
CA TYR A 87 -4.69 -26.98 17.24
C TYR A 87 -3.67 -26.39 18.22
N VAL A 88 -3.33 -27.11 19.29
CA VAL A 88 -2.34 -26.64 20.29
C VAL A 88 -0.94 -26.53 19.69
N GLU A 89 -0.52 -27.51 18.89
CA GLU A 89 0.80 -27.49 18.22
C GLU A 89 0.88 -26.36 17.21
N ARG A 90 -0.17 -26.18 16.39
CA ARG A 90 -0.24 -25.07 15.43
C ARG A 90 -0.23 -23.71 16.15
N LEU A 91 -0.99 -23.53 17.25
CA LEU A 91 -1.00 -22.29 18.01
C LEU A 91 0.39 -21.94 18.55
N LYS A 92 1.10 -22.91 19.10
CA LYS A 92 2.47 -22.72 19.59
C LYS A 92 3.41 -22.30 18.47
N TYR A 93 3.32 -22.94 17.32
CA TYR A 93 4.15 -22.63 16.16
C TYR A 93 3.92 -21.19 15.68
N GLU A 94 2.64 -20.79 15.47
CA GLU A 94 2.31 -19.45 15.03
C GLU A 94 2.73 -18.39 16.06
N MET A 95 2.45 -18.60 17.35
CA MET A 95 2.85 -17.67 18.41
C MET A 95 4.36 -17.47 18.50
N ASN A 96 5.14 -18.55 18.36
CA ASN A 96 6.60 -18.45 18.34
C ASN A 96 7.08 -17.62 17.14
N THR A 97 6.49 -17.83 15.97
CA THR A 97 6.82 -17.08 14.77
C THR A 97 6.45 -15.60 14.91
N LEU A 98 5.25 -15.29 15.39
CA LEU A 98 4.79 -13.91 15.61
C LEU A 98 5.66 -13.17 16.62
N THR A 99 6.04 -13.84 17.71
CA THR A 99 6.92 -13.25 18.73
C THR A 99 8.30 -12.96 18.17
N ARG A 100 8.88 -13.89 17.43
CA ARG A 100 10.20 -13.72 16.79
C ARG A 100 10.23 -12.58 15.78
N LEU A 101 9.15 -12.41 15.00
CA LEU A 101 9.05 -11.37 13.98
C LEU A 101 8.57 -10.01 14.55
N GLY A 102 8.14 -9.94 15.82
CA GLY A 102 7.66 -8.72 16.44
C GLY A 102 6.23 -8.30 15.97
N PHE A 103 5.42 -9.24 15.47
CA PHE A 103 4.09 -8.93 14.92
C PHE A 103 2.95 -9.07 15.94
N CYS A 104 3.25 -9.33 17.20
CA CYS A 104 2.21 -9.48 18.24
C CYS A 104 1.37 -8.22 18.40
N GLY A 105 1.99 -7.03 18.38
CA GLY A 105 1.28 -5.75 18.43
C GLY A 105 0.34 -5.54 17.26
N TYR A 106 0.76 -5.92 16.05
CA TYR A 106 -0.09 -5.87 14.87
C TYR A 106 -1.39 -6.68 15.04
N PHE A 107 -1.30 -7.91 15.51
CA PHE A 107 -2.48 -8.75 15.76
C PHE A 107 -3.39 -8.16 16.84
N LEU A 108 -2.82 -7.58 17.89
CA LEU A 108 -3.60 -6.89 18.93
C LEU A 108 -4.33 -5.67 18.37
N MET A 109 -3.67 -4.87 17.52
CA MET A 109 -4.25 -3.70 16.86
C MET A 109 -5.41 -4.09 15.94
N VAL A 110 -5.22 -5.10 15.08
CA VAL A 110 -6.28 -5.59 14.20
C VAL A 110 -7.46 -6.14 14.99
N ARG A 111 -7.20 -6.87 16.09
CA ARG A 111 -8.24 -7.36 16.99
C ARG A 111 -9.01 -6.21 17.64
N ASP A 112 -8.34 -5.15 18.07
CA ASP A 112 -8.96 -3.97 18.69
C ASP A 112 -9.99 -3.35 17.73
N LEU A 113 -9.58 -3.13 16.46
CA LEU A 113 -10.44 -2.63 15.40
C LEU A 113 -11.66 -3.53 15.14
N MET A 114 -11.46 -4.85 15.09
CA MET A 114 -12.53 -5.81 14.86
C MET A 114 -13.51 -5.87 16.03
N ASN A 115 -13.03 -5.74 17.27
CA ASN A 115 -13.88 -5.71 18.46
C ASN A 115 -14.70 -4.43 18.50
N HIS A 116 -14.08 -3.27 18.33
CA HIS A 116 -14.79 -1.99 18.27
C HIS A 116 -15.93 -2.03 17.24
N SER A 117 -15.63 -2.55 16.04
CA SER A 117 -16.65 -2.64 14.98
C SER A 117 -17.84 -3.53 15.38
N ARG A 118 -17.59 -4.65 16.07
CA ARG A 118 -18.67 -5.53 16.57
C ARG A 118 -19.47 -4.89 17.70
N GLU A 119 -18.80 -4.23 18.64
CA GLU A 119 -19.42 -3.55 19.80
C GLU A 119 -20.30 -2.39 19.35
N THR A 120 -19.92 -1.69 18.30
CA THR A 120 -20.71 -0.60 17.69
C THR A 120 -21.74 -1.11 16.66
N GLY A 121 -21.80 -2.43 16.43
CA GLY A 121 -22.73 -3.03 15.48
C GLY A 121 -22.40 -2.76 14.02
N ILE A 122 -21.14 -2.45 13.69
CA ILE A 122 -20.68 -2.38 12.30
C ILE A 122 -20.52 -3.80 11.78
N PRO A 123 -21.22 -4.20 10.69
CA PRO A 123 -21.05 -5.52 10.11
C PRO A 123 -19.62 -5.76 9.65
N VAL A 124 -19.06 -6.89 10.06
CA VAL A 124 -17.72 -7.33 9.69
C VAL A 124 -17.78 -8.66 8.95
N GLY A 125 -16.93 -8.85 7.96
CA GLY A 125 -16.82 -10.10 7.22
C GLY A 125 -16.24 -11.25 8.07
N PRO A 126 -16.40 -12.50 7.60
CA PRO A 126 -15.85 -13.67 8.29
C PRO A 126 -14.32 -13.78 8.21
N GLY A 127 -13.70 -12.96 7.42
CA GLY A 127 -12.30 -13.01 7.06
C GLY A 127 -12.09 -13.50 5.63
N ARG A 128 -11.07 -12.98 4.97
CA ARG A 128 -10.69 -13.31 3.59
C ARG A 128 -9.17 -13.22 3.42
N GLY A 129 -8.71 -13.52 2.19
CA GLY A 129 -7.30 -13.38 1.84
C GLY A 129 -6.39 -14.31 2.65
N SER A 130 -5.16 -13.89 2.81
CA SER A 130 -4.11 -14.66 3.49
C SER A 130 -4.33 -14.76 5.00
N SER A 131 -4.93 -13.77 5.64
CA SER A 131 -5.18 -13.74 7.10
C SER A 131 -6.05 -14.90 7.61
N ALA A 132 -6.89 -15.47 6.74
CA ALA A 132 -7.68 -16.68 7.04
C ALA A 132 -6.79 -17.91 7.31
N GLY A 133 -5.51 -17.90 6.92
CA GLY A 133 -4.55 -18.97 7.17
C GLY A 133 -3.99 -18.99 8.61
N SER A 134 -4.25 -17.97 9.43
CA SER A 134 -3.74 -17.90 10.80
C SER A 134 -4.71 -18.43 11.85
N LEU A 135 -4.25 -19.40 12.62
CA LEU A 135 -4.98 -19.94 13.78
C LEU A 135 -5.04 -18.90 14.91
N VAL A 136 -3.98 -18.11 15.11
CA VAL A 136 -3.99 -17.01 16.10
C VAL A 136 -5.08 -16.01 15.74
N ALA A 137 -5.17 -15.57 14.46
CA ALA A 137 -6.23 -14.67 14.00
C ALA A 137 -7.64 -15.24 14.23
N TRP A 138 -7.84 -16.53 14.01
CA TRP A 138 -9.09 -17.22 14.30
C TRP A 138 -9.40 -17.27 15.80
N CYS A 139 -8.42 -17.59 16.63
CA CYS A 139 -8.58 -17.64 18.09
C CYS A 139 -8.98 -16.28 18.67
N ILE A 140 -8.34 -15.19 18.24
CA ILE A 140 -8.60 -13.85 18.80
C ILE A 140 -9.76 -13.10 18.11
N GLY A 141 -10.42 -13.76 17.15
CA GLY A 141 -11.61 -13.22 16.50
C GLY A 141 -11.37 -12.23 15.37
N ILE A 142 -10.17 -12.18 14.80
CA ILE A 142 -9.92 -11.42 13.56
C ILE A 142 -10.66 -12.09 12.40
N THR A 143 -10.58 -13.42 12.30
CA THR A 143 -11.31 -14.23 11.31
C THR A 143 -12.21 -15.26 11.97
N ASN A 144 -13.25 -15.69 11.26
CA ASN A 144 -14.13 -16.80 11.64
C ASN A 144 -13.87 -18.07 10.81
N VAL A 145 -12.86 -18.03 9.92
CA VAL A 145 -12.45 -19.19 9.12
C VAL A 145 -11.44 -20.02 9.91
N ASP A 146 -11.75 -21.29 10.13
CA ASP A 146 -10.87 -22.24 10.80
C ASP A 146 -9.79 -22.73 9.82
N PRO A 147 -8.52 -22.34 9.99
CA PRO A 147 -7.48 -22.67 9.02
C PRO A 147 -7.13 -24.17 9.00
N ILE A 148 -7.29 -24.87 10.11
CA ILE A 148 -6.96 -26.29 10.20
C ILE A 148 -8.03 -27.11 9.45
N ARG A 149 -9.31 -26.82 9.72
CA ARG A 149 -10.42 -27.44 9.03
C ARG A 149 -10.36 -27.27 7.50
N HIS A 150 -9.90 -26.14 7.02
CA HIS A 150 -9.84 -25.82 5.60
C HIS A 150 -8.46 -26.06 4.98
N GLY A 151 -7.51 -26.63 5.72
CA GLY A 151 -6.15 -26.93 5.22
C GLY A 151 -5.37 -25.69 4.80
N LEU A 152 -5.61 -24.54 5.43
CA LEU A 152 -4.97 -23.29 5.07
C LEU A 152 -3.58 -23.17 5.72
N LEU A 153 -2.62 -22.66 4.94
CA LEU A 153 -1.24 -22.51 5.36
C LEU A 153 -1.00 -21.13 5.98
N PHE A 154 -0.36 -21.11 7.16
CA PHE A 154 0.04 -19.88 7.84
C PHE A 154 1.11 -19.10 7.07
N GLU A 155 2.00 -19.83 6.41
CA GLU A 155 3.12 -19.29 5.64
C GLU A 155 2.67 -18.47 4.42
N ARG A 156 1.42 -18.61 3.99
CA ARG A 156 0.83 -17.74 2.95
C ARG A 156 0.44 -16.36 3.50
N PHE A 157 0.24 -16.25 4.81
CA PHE A 157 -0.06 -14.98 5.47
C PHE A 157 1.22 -14.34 6.01
N ILE A 158 2.04 -15.13 6.70
CA ILE A 158 3.30 -14.66 7.29
C ILE A 158 4.41 -15.62 6.89
N ASN A 159 5.31 -15.14 6.04
CA ASN A 159 6.50 -15.90 5.68
C ASN A 159 7.55 -15.75 6.80
N PRO A 160 7.95 -16.86 7.49
CA PRO A 160 8.94 -16.80 8.57
C PRO A 160 10.33 -16.31 8.13
N GLU A 161 10.62 -16.33 6.83
CA GLU A 161 11.90 -15.94 6.24
C GLU A 161 11.95 -14.48 5.80
N ARG A 162 10.80 -13.77 5.80
CA ARG A 162 10.69 -12.38 5.41
C ARG A 162 10.23 -11.53 6.60
N LEU A 163 10.77 -10.32 6.69
CA LEU A 163 10.38 -9.33 7.71
C LEU A 163 9.26 -8.39 7.23
N ASP A 164 8.63 -8.70 6.12
CA ASP A 164 7.54 -7.88 5.58
C ASP A 164 6.37 -7.86 6.57
N LEU A 165 5.81 -6.67 6.79
CA LEU A 165 4.63 -6.53 7.63
C LEU A 165 3.45 -7.28 7.00
N PRO A 166 2.69 -8.05 7.81
CA PRO A 166 1.51 -8.74 7.32
C PRO A 166 0.43 -7.75 6.87
N ASP A 167 -0.26 -8.07 5.79
CA ASP A 167 -1.41 -7.33 5.29
C ASP A 167 -2.70 -8.09 5.64
N ALA A 168 -3.51 -7.53 6.54
CA ALA A 168 -4.79 -8.12 6.92
C ALA A 168 -5.93 -7.47 6.13
N ASP A 169 -6.51 -8.25 5.24
CA ASP A 169 -7.73 -7.88 4.54
C ASP A 169 -8.95 -7.97 5.46
N LEU A 170 -9.55 -6.83 5.76
CA LEU A 170 -10.73 -6.73 6.62
C LEU A 170 -11.92 -6.19 5.84
N ASP A 171 -13.06 -6.89 5.93
CA ASP A 171 -14.29 -6.46 5.26
C ASP A 171 -15.23 -5.77 6.24
N PHE A 172 -15.60 -4.53 5.92
CA PHE A 172 -16.58 -3.74 6.67
C PHE A 172 -17.73 -3.29 5.76
N SER A 173 -18.87 -2.98 6.36
CA SER A 173 -19.98 -2.37 5.65
C SER A 173 -19.55 -1.06 4.97
N GLN A 174 -19.77 -0.95 3.65
CA GLN A 174 -19.42 0.25 2.89
C GLN A 174 -20.09 1.50 3.44
N ALA A 175 -21.36 1.40 3.88
CA ALA A 175 -22.11 2.52 4.43
C ALA A 175 -21.53 3.08 5.73
N ARG A 176 -20.87 2.23 6.54
CA ARG A 176 -20.33 2.60 7.85
C ARG A 176 -18.80 2.58 7.92
N ARG A 177 -18.12 2.48 6.76
CA ARG A 177 -16.66 2.47 6.69
C ARG A 177 -16.01 3.75 7.27
N HIS A 178 -16.67 4.89 7.13
CA HIS A 178 -16.18 6.16 7.69
C HIS A 178 -16.03 6.09 9.22
N GLU A 179 -16.95 5.44 9.93
CA GLU A 179 -16.88 5.27 11.39
C GLU A 179 -15.66 4.44 11.81
N VAL A 180 -15.26 3.45 10.99
CA VAL A 180 -14.04 2.66 11.25
C VAL A 180 -12.78 3.53 11.11
N ILE A 181 -12.76 4.43 10.13
CA ILE A 181 -11.65 5.37 9.93
C ILE A 181 -11.61 6.42 11.06
N GLU A 182 -12.77 6.92 11.47
CA GLU A 182 -12.89 7.85 12.60
C GLU A 182 -12.35 7.21 13.88
N TYR A 183 -12.74 5.96 14.15
CA TYR A 183 -12.19 5.22 15.29
C TYR A 183 -10.67 5.09 15.25
N LEU A 184 -10.07 4.80 14.09
CA LEU A 184 -8.61 4.73 13.97
C LEU A 184 -7.97 6.08 14.33
N ASN A 185 -8.53 7.19 13.84
CA ASN A 185 -8.03 8.53 14.15
C ASN A 185 -8.20 8.90 15.63
N GLU A 186 -9.33 8.57 16.24
CA GLU A 186 -9.58 8.80 17.66
C GLU A 186 -8.69 7.94 18.56
N ARG A 187 -8.49 6.68 18.18
CA ARG A 187 -7.76 5.69 19.00
C ARG A 187 -6.25 5.88 18.96
N TYR A 188 -5.70 6.18 17.77
CA TYR A 188 -4.27 6.26 17.54
C TYR A 188 -3.76 7.69 17.35
N GLY A 189 -4.64 8.63 17.03
CA GLY A 189 -4.32 10.02 16.74
C GLY A 189 -4.17 10.31 15.25
N GLU A 190 -4.63 11.50 14.83
CA GLU A 190 -4.59 11.90 13.42
C GLU A 190 -3.18 11.95 12.83
N ASP A 191 -2.15 12.20 13.63
CA ASP A 191 -0.76 12.25 13.16
C ASP A 191 -0.18 10.87 12.89
N TYR A 192 -0.82 9.81 13.37
CA TYR A 192 -0.38 8.43 13.29
C TYR A 192 -1.18 7.61 12.27
N VAL A 193 -2.24 8.19 11.70
CA VAL A 193 -3.15 7.49 10.77
C VAL A 193 -3.25 8.27 9.47
N ALA A 194 -3.09 7.58 8.34
CA ALA A 194 -3.32 8.16 7.01
C ALA A 194 -3.80 7.12 6.00
N GLY A 195 -4.51 7.59 4.99
CA GLY A 195 -4.84 6.79 3.83
C GLY A 195 -3.64 6.60 2.91
N ILE A 196 -3.71 5.59 2.06
CA ILE A 196 -2.73 5.33 1.00
C ILE A 196 -3.23 6.03 -0.28
N PRO A 197 -2.36 6.71 -1.05
CA PRO A 197 -2.73 7.26 -2.35
C PRO A 197 -2.80 6.15 -3.40
N ASN A 198 -3.57 6.42 -4.44
CA ASN A 198 -3.63 5.61 -5.65
C ASN A 198 -3.23 6.47 -6.84
N PHE A 199 -2.17 6.10 -7.53
CA PHE A 199 -1.70 6.77 -8.72
C PHE A 199 -2.29 6.09 -9.96
N THR A 200 -2.90 6.88 -10.83
CA THR A 200 -3.50 6.41 -12.08
C THR A 200 -2.59 6.80 -13.23
N TYR A 201 -2.19 5.82 -14.01
CA TYR A 201 -1.37 6.01 -15.21
C TYR A 201 -2.22 5.86 -16.48
N LEU A 202 -1.79 6.49 -17.55
CA LEU A 202 -2.43 6.36 -18.85
C LEU A 202 -2.00 5.05 -19.50
N GLY A 203 -2.85 4.04 -19.49
CA GLY A 203 -2.68 2.85 -20.32
C GLY A 203 -2.92 3.14 -21.80
N ALA A 204 -2.51 2.26 -22.72
CA ALA A 204 -2.59 2.38 -24.16
C ALA A 204 -3.97 2.86 -24.65
N ALA A 205 -5.04 2.19 -24.23
CA ALA A 205 -6.42 2.52 -24.61
C ALA A 205 -6.87 3.91 -24.11
N SER A 206 -6.36 4.35 -22.95
CA SER A 206 -6.69 5.66 -22.38
C SER A 206 -5.95 6.79 -23.08
N ALA A 207 -4.65 6.60 -23.30
CA ALA A 207 -3.81 7.55 -24.03
C ALA A 207 -4.39 7.78 -25.45
N LEU A 208 -4.73 6.70 -26.15
CA LEU A 208 -5.30 6.80 -27.50
C LEU A 208 -6.64 7.56 -27.51
N ARG A 209 -7.53 7.32 -26.54
CA ARG A 209 -8.83 8.01 -26.49
C ARG A 209 -8.69 9.49 -26.13
N ASP A 210 -7.81 9.82 -25.23
CA ASP A 210 -7.65 11.22 -24.80
C ASP A 210 -7.02 12.05 -25.92
N THR A 211 -6.02 11.53 -26.64
CA THR A 211 -5.45 12.18 -27.83
C THR A 211 -6.44 12.25 -28.98
N ALA A 212 -7.17 11.17 -29.24
CA ALA A 212 -8.18 11.15 -30.29
C ALA A 212 -9.23 12.28 -30.13
N ARG A 213 -9.65 12.58 -28.90
CA ARG A 213 -10.58 13.68 -28.61
C ARG A 213 -9.99 15.05 -28.95
N ILE A 214 -8.69 15.24 -28.60
CA ILE A 214 -7.98 16.50 -28.82
C ILE A 214 -7.75 16.74 -30.29
N TYR A 215 -7.39 15.70 -31.03
CA TYR A 215 -7.10 15.76 -32.47
C TYR A 215 -8.35 15.63 -33.36
N GLY A 216 -9.56 15.54 -32.77
CA GLY A 216 -10.80 15.49 -33.52
C GLY A 216 -11.00 14.21 -34.37
N VAL A 217 -10.49 13.08 -33.88
CA VAL A 217 -10.63 11.78 -34.54
C VAL A 217 -12.10 11.36 -34.59
N GLU A 218 -12.54 10.81 -35.70
CA GLU A 218 -13.90 10.34 -35.90
C GLU A 218 -14.29 9.22 -34.93
N SER A 219 -15.52 9.25 -34.42
CA SER A 219 -15.99 8.28 -33.42
C SER A 219 -15.90 6.81 -33.90
N ALA A 220 -16.08 6.58 -35.22
CA ALA A 220 -15.95 5.25 -35.80
C ALA A 220 -14.53 4.67 -35.64
N ASP A 221 -13.51 5.52 -35.85
CA ASP A 221 -12.10 5.11 -35.74
C ASP A 221 -11.64 4.95 -34.31
N MET A 222 -12.38 5.48 -33.34
CA MET A 222 -12.11 5.28 -31.91
C MET A 222 -12.41 3.84 -31.42
N ALA A 223 -13.06 3.02 -32.26
CA ALA A 223 -13.36 1.61 -31.93
C ALA A 223 -12.07 0.81 -31.59
N VAL A 224 -10.93 1.15 -32.17
CA VAL A 224 -9.62 0.54 -31.89
C VAL A 224 -9.25 0.60 -30.41
N SER A 225 -9.66 1.65 -29.69
CA SER A 225 -9.41 1.77 -28.26
C SER A 225 -10.15 0.73 -27.42
N LYS A 226 -11.21 0.08 -27.96
CA LYS A 226 -11.90 -1.03 -27.29
C LYS A 226 -11.14 -2.34 -27.47
N GLU A 227 -10.52 -2.53 -28.63
CA GLU A 227 -9.68 -3.70 -28.89
C GLU A 227 -8.46 -3.71 -27.95
N LEU A 228 -7.85 -2.54 -27.72
CA LEU A 228 -6.74 -2.38 -26.79
C LEU A 228 -7.07 -2.75 -25.35
N LYS A 229 -8.32 -2.69 -24.93
CA LYS A 229 -8.73 -3.14 -23.59
C LYS A 229 -8.75 -4.66 -23.42
N ASN A 230 -8.78 -5.40 -24.51
CA ASN A 230 -8.82 -6.86 -24.51
C ASN A 230 -7.43 -7.48 -24.68
N VAL A 231 -6.39 -6.64 -24.76
CA VAL A 231 -5.01 -7.13 -24.78
C VAL A 231 -4.66 -7.58 -23.35
N GLU A 232 -4.12 -8.79 -23.21
CA GLU A 232 -3.80 -9.38 -21.91
C GLU A 232 -2.75 -8.57 -21.13
N ASP A 233 -1.78 -7.99 -21.86
CA ASP A 233 -0.75 -7.12 -21.29
C ASP A 233 -0.98 -5.67 -21.73
N ASP A 234 -1.62 -4.89 -20.87
CA ASP A 234 -1.89 -3.46 -21.08
C ASP A 234 -0.66 -2.55 -20.87
N SER A 235 0.46 -3.14 -20.44
CA SER A 235 1.75 -2.44 -20.26
C SER A 235 2.56 -2.30 -21.55
N LEU A 236 2.22 -3.07 -22.59
CA LEU A 236 2.93 -3.02 -23.87
C LEU A 236 2.85 -1.62 -24.51
N PRO A 237 3.98 -1.11 -25.06
CA PRO A 237 4.00 0.14 -25.80
C PRO A 237 3.05 0.13 -27.00
N LEU A 238 2.41 1.27 -27.29
CA LEU A 238 1.53 1.41 -28.44
C LEU A 238 2.24 1.11 -29.77
N GLU A 239 3.53 1.40 -29.87
CA GLU A 239 4.35 1.05 -31.03
C GLU A 239 4.42 -0.46 -31.24
N GLU A 240 4.61 -1.24 -30.20
CA GLU A 240 4.66 -2.72 -30.28
C GLU A 240 3.26 -3.30 -30.57
N LEU A 241 2.23 -2.74 -29.95
CA LEU A 241 0.84 -3.12 -30.19
C LEU A 241 0.39 -2.80 -31.64
N ARG A 242 0.97 -1.77 -32.26
CA ARG A 242 0.75 -1.43 -33.66
C ARG A 242 1.18 -2.56 -34.60
N GLU A 243 2.28 -3.24 -34.31
CA GLU A 243 2.76 -4.37 -35.12
C GLU A 243 1.84 -5.60 -35.01
N GLN A 244 1.12 -5.73 -33.89
CA GLN A 244 0.25 -6.88 -33.60
C GLN A 244 -1.21 -6.67 -34.06
N LEU A 245 -1.68 -5.41 -34.13
CA LEU A 245 -3.06 -5.06 -34.39
C LEU A 245 -3.21 -4.25 -35.68
N ALA A 246 -3.73 -4.87 -36.73
CA ALA A 246 -3.95 -4.23 -38.03
C ALA A 246 -4.90 -2.99 -37.96
N SER A 247 -5.82 -3.00 -37.00
CA SER A 247 -6.73 -1.85 -36.75
C SER A 247 -5.97 -0.65 -36.19
N LEU A 248 -4.99 -0.89 -35.31
CA LEU A 248 -4.14 0.13 -34.72
C LEU A 248 -3.14 0.68 -35.74
N ASP A 249 -2.60 -0.15 -36.63
CA ASP A 249 -1.75 0.31 -37.73
C ASP A 249 -2.50 1.20 -38.70
N LYS A 250 -3.74 0.86 -39.07
CA LYS A 250 -4.62 1.73 -39.87
C LYS A 250 -4.89 3.05 -39.17
N TYR A 251 -5.18 3.02 -37.88
CA TYR A 251 -5.38 4.23 -37.07
C TYR A 251 -4.12 5.13 -37.06
N ALA A 252 -2.98 4.56 -36.78
CA ALA A 252 -1.69 5.27 -36.74
C ALA A 252 -1.32 5.88 -38.09
N THR A 253 -1.66 5.21 -39.19
CA THR A 253 -1.45 5.69 -40.55
C THR A 253 -2.41 6.84 -40.91
N LYS A 254 -3.70 6.75 -40.51
CA LYS A 254 -4.72 7.77 -40.77
C LYS A 254 -4.54 9.02 -39.88
N TYR A 255 -4.10 8.83 -38.62
CA TYR A 255 -3.97 9.90 -37.63
C TYR A 255 -2.58 9.88 -36.93
N PRO A 256 -1.49 10.13 -37.70
CA PRO A 256 -0.13 9.98 -37.20
C PRO A 256 0.18 10.88 -35.99
N ASP A 257 -0.30 12.12 -35.98
CA ASP A 257 -0.05 13.08 -34.90
C ASP A 257 -0.77 12.65 -33.60
N ALA A 258 -2.01 12.17 -33.70
CA ALA A 258 -2.76 11.68 -32.56
C ALA A 258 -2.13 10.40 -31.99
N PHE A 259 -1.66 9.49 -32.85
CA PHE A 259 -0.96 8.27 -32.44
C PHE A 259 0.37 8.58 -31.76
N ASN A 260 1.21 9.43 -32.36
CA ASN A 260 2.48 9.83 -31.78
C ASN A 260 2.32 10.54 -30.44
N ALA A 261 1.28 11.36 -30.29
CA ALA A 261 0.94 11.97 -29.02
C ALA A 261 0.51 10.91 -27.98
N ALA A 262 -0.28 9.90 -28.38
CA ALA A 262 -0.68 8.81 -27.51
C ALA A 262 0.52 7.99 -27.00
N CYS A 263 1.47 7.67 -27.88
CA CYS A 263 2.70 6.98 -27.49
C CYS A 263 3.49 7.75 -26.44
N LYS A 264 3.60 9.08 -26.59
CA LYS A 264 4.29 9.94 -25.60
C LYS A 264 3.55 10.08 -24.28
N LEU A 265 2.22 9.96 -24.28
CA LEU A 265 1.39 10.05 -23.08
C LEU A 265 1.20 8.73 -22.37
N GLN A 266 1.38 7.61 -23.05
CA GLN A 266 1.28 6.29 -22.43
C GLN A 266 2.27 6.19 -21.26
N SER A 267 1.83 5.53 -20.19
CA SER A 267 2.58 5.35 -18.95
C SER A 267 2.88 6.64 -18.14
N LEU A 268 2.45 7.81 -18.62
CA LEU A 268 2.52 9.01 -17.78
C LEU A 268 1.43 9.01 -16.73
N MET A 269 1.74 9.59 -15.59
CA MET A 269 0.77 9.74 -14.51
C MET A 269 -0.35 10.70 -14.95
N ARG A 270 -1.58 10.19 -15.00
CA ARG A 270 -2.79 10.96 -15.33
C ARG A 270 -3.31 11.75 -14.13
N GLY A 271 -3.19 11.16 -12.97
CA GLY A 271 -3.69 11.74 -11.74
C GLY A 271 -3.47 10.81 -10.55
N PHE A 272 -3.86 11.29 -9.41
CA PHE A 272 -3.78 10.54 -8.17
C PHE A 272 -5.05 10.76 -7.34
N GLY A 273 -5.45 9.74 -6.62
CA GLY A 273 -6.59 9.74 -5.71
C GLY A 273 -6.23 9.11 -4.38
N ARG A 274 -7.20 8.91 -3.53
CA ARG A 274 -7.09 8.11 -2.32
C ARG A 274 -7.45 6.65 -2.65
N HIS A 275 -6.63 5.71 -2.22
CA HIS A 275 -6.98 4.29 -2.28
C HIS A 275 -8.24 4.04 -1.43
N ALA A 276 -9.18 3.28 -1.99
CA ALA A 276 -10.47 3.11 -1.33
C ALA A 276 -10.39 2.37 0.00
N ALA A 277 -9.40 1.49 0.19
CA ALA A 277 -9.34 0.57 1.32
C ALA A 277 -8.10 0.73 2.21
N GLY A 278 -6.95 1.14 1.65
CA GLY A 278 -5.68 1.15 2.37
C GLY A 278 -5.62 2.24 3.44
N MET A 279 -5.27 1.83 4.67
CA MET A 279 -4.97 2.73 5.80
C MET A 279 -3.66 2.30 6.43
N ILE A 280 -2.84 3.28 6.80
CA ILE A 280 -1.62 3.09 7.57
C ILE A 280 -1.88 3.57 8.98
N VAL A 281 -1.42 2.78 9.95
CA VAL A 281 -1.41 3.12 11.37
C VAL A 281 0.00 2.92 11.89
N ALA A 282 0.62 3.98 12.41
CA ALA A 282 2.00 3.96 12.89
C ALA A 282 2.09 4.23 14.38
N GLY A 283 3.17 3.78 15.00
CA GLY A 283 3.51 4.06 16.41
C GLY A 283 4.32 5.34 16.62
N VAL A 284 4.66 6.03 15.53
CA VAL A 284 5.32 7.34 15.53
C VAL A 284 4.57 8.28 14.60
N PRO A 285 4.70 9.61 14.75
CA PRO A 285 4.09 10.55 13.81
C PRO A 285 4.51 10.23 12.37
N LEU A 286 3.54 10.11 11.47
CA LEU A 286 3.80 9.74 10.07
C LEU A 286 4.76 10.69 9.37
N THR A 287 4.75 11.97 9.76
CA THR A 287 5.67 13.00 9.23
C THR A 287 7.15 12.74 9.52
N GLU A 288 7.45 11.87 10.47
CA GLU A 288 8.83 11.43 10.76
C GLU A 288 9.31 10.35 9.78
N ARG A 289 8.38 9.73 9.05
CA ARG A 289 8.65 8.61 8.15
C ARG A 289 8.40 8.94 6.68
N THR A 290 7.38 9.76 6.41
CA THR A 290 6.91 10.03 5.05
C THR A 290 6.28 11.41 4.97
N PRO A 291 6.34 12.10 3.81
CA PRO A 291 5.52 13.26 3.57
C PRO A 291 4.05 12.90 3.66
N VAL A 292 3.27 13.73 4.32
CA VAL A 292 1.81 13.59 4.46
C VAL A 292 1.14 14.79 3.80
N GLU A 293 0.10 14.53 3.03
CA GLU A 293 -0.68 15.57 2.36
C GLU A 293 -2.18 15.43 2.65
N ARG A 294 -2.94 16.51 2.47
CA ARG A 294 -4.40 16.48 2.50
C ARG A 294 -4.96 16.31 1.10
N ARG A 295 -5.94 15.38 0.96
CA ARG A 295 -6.71 15.16 -0.25
C ARG A 295 -8.20 15.22 0.07
N GLY A 296 -8.81 16.37 -0.21
CA GLY A 296 -10.12 16.70 0.36
C GLY A 296 -10.00 16.78 1.88
N ASP A 297 -10.88 16.10 2.59
CA ASP A 297 -10.89 16.06 4.06
C ASP A 297 -10.00 14.97 4.66
N ALA A 298 -9.35 14.15 3.82
CA ALA A 298 -8.56 13.01 4.28
C ALA A 298 -7.05 13.28 4.22
N ARG A 299 -6.33 12.80 5.23
CA ARG A 299 -4.87 12.71 5.23
C ARG A 299 -4.44 11.47 4.45
N CYS A 300 -3.43 11.65 3.61
CA CYS A 300 -2.80 10.57 2.86
C CYS A 300 -1.29 10.71 2.93
N ILE A 301 -0.58 9.60 2.91
CA ILE A 301 0.85 9.62 2.63
C ILE A 301 1.08 10.06 1.18
N ALA A 302 2.26 10.60 0.87
CA ALA A 302 2.55 11.14 -0.47
C ALA A 302 3.20 10.13 -1.42
N PHE A 303 3.52 8.92 -0.96
CA PHE A 303 4.15 7.88 -1.77
C PHE A 303 3.17 6.84 -2.29
N ASP A 304 3.48 6.25 -3.46
CA ASP A 304 2.75 5.11 -4.01
C ASP A 304 2.79 3.92 -3.03
N LYS A 305 1.73 3.09 -3.04
CA LYS A 305 1.59 1.91 -2.20
C LYS A 305 2.87 1.04 -2.20
N ARG A 306 3.50 0.86 -3.35
CA ARG A 306 4.72 0.04 -3.52
C ARG A 306 5.91 0.52 -2.68
N TYR A 307 5.98 1.82 -2.38
CA TYR A 307 7.02 2.40 -1.52
C TYR A 307 6.64 2.41 -0.04
N CYS A 308 5.42 2.05 0.30
CA CYS A 308 4.97 1.94 1.68
C CYS A 308 5.16 0.52 2.24
N GLU A 309 5.33 -0.44 1.36
CA GLU A 309 5.56 -1.86 1.68
C GLU A 309 7.06 -2.18 1.75
N ALA A 310 7.92 -1.26 1.32
CA ALA A 310 9.37 -1.34 1.39
C ALA A 310 9.93 -0.55 2.59
#